data_6e9e7d1357e614998df412e91f47e8ed
#
_entry.id   6e9e7d1357e614998df412e91f47e8ed
#
_cell.length_a   1.000
_cell.length_b   1.000
_cell.length_c   1.000
_cell.angle_alpha   90.00
_cell.angle_beta   90.00
_cell.angle_gamma   90.00
#
_symmetry.space_group_name_H-M   'P 1'
#
loop_
_entity.id
_entity.type
_entity.pdbx_description
1 polymer ?
#
loop_
_entity_poly.entity_id
_entity_poly.type
_entity_poly.pdbx_seq_one_letter_code
_entity_poly.pdbx_strand_id
1 'polypeptide(L)'
;MGLGVLTRALTNLQSRQLVGIDGRIKGIDIEKTISVDAPVDEVFTYWSHPENFPEFMSHVLEVRRIGDGLYRWTVGGPAGLRVQWDARITDLDFNKRLAWKSLPGAVVGQTGVTQFSSNSDGSTGIDVKMSYNPPAGVLGHLIAELFGMDPKQEMDDDLMRMKSFIETGVYPHDAAQHVGAMKTPAMS
;
A
#
# COMPACT_ATOMS: atom_id res chain seq x y z
N MET A 1 27.97 -8.83 -39.92
CA MET A 1 28.67 -7.96 -38.96
C MET A 1 27.68 -6.99 -38.39
N GLY A 2 27.32 -7.15 -37.17
CA GLY A 2 27.14 -6.16 -36.16
C GLY A 2 25.73 -5.55 -36.02
N LEU A 3 24.75 -6.32 -35.52
CA LEU A 3 23.57 -5.74 -34.85
C LEU A 3 23.60 -6.20 -33.39
N GLY A 4 24.17 -5.38 -32.58
CA GLY A 4 24.10 -5.52 -31.13
C GLY A 4 23.92 -4.13 -30.52
N VAL A 5 23.08 -4.05 -29.45
CA VAL A 5 22.95 -2.94 -28.52
C VAL A 5 21.99 -1.81 -28.95
N LEU A 6 20.72 -1.98 -28.64
CA LEU A 6 19.82 -0.86 -28.29
C LEU A 6 18.61 -1.40 -27.49
N THR A 7 18.82 -1.93 -26.31
CA THR A 7 17.72 -2.26 -25.37
C THR A 7 18.22 -2.06 -23.94
N ARG A 8 18.58 -0.81 -23.58
CA ARG A 8 18.88 -0.47 -22.19
C ARG A 8 18.81 1.03 -21.92
N ALA A 9 17.70 1.66 -22.24
CA ALA A 9 17.56 3.10 -21.99
C ALA A 9 16.15 3.58 -21.63
N LEU A 10 15.20 2.73 -21.30
CA LEU A 10 13.82 3.17 -20.99
C LEU A 10 13.38 2.96 -19.53
N THR A 11 14.21 2.41 -18.67
CA THR A 11 13.83 2.17 -17.26
C THR A 11 14.28 3.23 -16.27
N ASN A 12 14.97 4.29 -16.70
CA ASN A 12 15.58 5.25 -15.79
C ASN A 12 14.99 6.67 -15.82
N LEU A 13 13.90 6.91 -16.52
CA LEU A 13 13.34 8.26 -16.70
C LEU A 13 12.09 8.56 -15.86
N GLN A 14 11.51 7.57 -15.17
CA GLN A 14 10.28 7.80 -14.39
C GLN A 14 10.48 8.05 -12.90
N SER A 15 11.66 7.79 -12.35
CA SER A 15 11.95 8.03 -10.93
C SER A 15 12.16 9.52 -10.57
N ARG A 16 12.37 10.38 -11.56
CA ARG A 16 12.68 11.80 -11.32
C ARG A 16 11.49 12.76 -11.34
N GLN A 17 10.31 12.32 -11.79
CA GLN A 17 9.12 13.18 -11.81
C GLN A 17 8.23 13.08 -10.58
N LEU A 18 8.53 12.18 -9.63
CA LEU A 18 7.83 12.12 -8.34
C LEU A 18 8.42 13.08 -7.28
N VAL A 19 9.54 13.74 -7.56
CA VAL A 19 10.22 14.67 -6.63
C VAL A 19 9.90 16.10 -7.01
N GLY A 20 8.70 16.51 -6.74
CA GLY A 20 8.28 17.92 -6.80
C GLY A 20 7.69 18.34 -5.47
N ILE A 21 8.42 18.17 -4.35
CA ILE A 21 8.06 18.75 -3.06
C ILE A 21 9.35 19.17 -2.35
N ASP A 22 9.38 20.44 -2.03
CA ASP A 22 10.31 21.24 -1.24
C ASP A 22 11.25 20.45 -0.32
N GLY A 23 12.55 20.64 -0.52
CA GLY A 23 13.61 19.91 0.17
C GLY A 23 13.69 20.19 1.66
N ARG A 24 13.14 19.31 2.49
CA ARG A 24 13.48 19.29 3.94
C ARG A 24 13.40 17.97 4.68
N ILE A 25 12.85 16.91 4.14
CA ILE A 25 12.99 15.58 4.76
C ILE A 25 13.14 14.58 3.62
N LYS A 26 14.27 13.87 3.60
CA LYS A 26 14.49 12.80 2.63
C LYS A 26 13.45 11.71 2.92
N GLY A 27 12.44 11.60 2.07
CA GLY A 27 11.41 10.59 2.19
C GLY A 27 12.02 9.18 2.19
N ILE A 28 11.34 8.24 2.81
CA ILE A 28 11.70 6.83 2.76
C ILE A 28 11.08 6.26 1.49
N ASP A 29 11.93 5.79 0.56
CA ASP A 29 11.47 5.13 -0.65
C ASP A 29 11.44 3.62 -0.41
N ILE A 30 10.30 3.02 -0.72
CA ILE A 30 10.04 1.58 -0.61
C ILE A 30 9.72 1.06 -2.00
N GLU A 31 10.44 0.04 -2.43
CA GLU A 31 10.17 -0.71 -3.65
C GLU A 31 10.10 -2.19 -3.31
N LYS A 32 8.99 -2.84 -3.66
CA LYS A 32 8.75 -4.25 -3.39
C LYS A 32 8.09 -4.92 -4.59
N THR A 33 8.48 -6.16 -4.83
CA THR A 33 7.88 -7.02 -5.85
C THR A 33 7.44 -8.32 -5.19
N ILE A 34 6.21 -8.76 -5.48
CA ILE A 34 5.69 -10.03 -4.99
C ILE A 34 4.87 -10.71 -6.11
N SER A 35 4.85 -12.04 -6.11
CA SER A 35 3.97 -12.84 -6.96
C SER A 35 2.88 -13.50 -6.12
N VAL A 36 1.63 -13.39 -6.57
CA VAL A 36 0.44 -13.97 -5.94
C VAL A 36 -0.15 -15.01 -6.88
N ASP A 37 -0.41 -16.22 -6.40
CA ASP A 37 -0.99 -17.32 -7.17
C ASP A 37 -2.52 -17.14 -7.28
N ALA A 38 -2.90 -16.08 -8.00
CA ALA A 38 -4.28 -15.75 -8.32
C ALA A 38 -4.33 -14.91 -9.61
N PRO A 39 -5.46 -14.91 -10.35
CA PRO A 39 -5.65 -14.12 -11.55
C PRO A 39 -5.55 -12.61 -11.30
N VAL A 40 -5.06 -11.85 -12.29
CA VAL A 40 -4.79 -10.41 -12.15
C VAL A 40 -6.04 -9.58 -11.84
N ASP A 41 -7.20 -9.99 -12.34
CA ASP A 41 -8.47 -9.31 -12.07
C ASP A 41 -8.93 -9.47 -10.62
N GLU A 42 -8.69 -10.63 -10.01
CA GLU A 42 -8.98 -10.89 -8.59
C GLU A 42 -8.05 -10.05 -7.70
N VAL A 43 -6.74 -10.14 -7.93
CA VAL A 43 -5.73 -9.40 -7.17
C VAL A 43 -5.94 -7.90 -7.31
N PHE A 44 -6.18 -7.40 -8.53
CA PHE A 44 -6.44 -5.99 -8.79
C PHE A 44 -7.72 -5.51 -8.10
N THR A 45 -8.81 -6.29 -8.19
CA THR A 45 -10.08 -5.97 -7.53
C THR A 45 -9.89 -5.85 -6.03
N TYR A 46 -9.19 -6.79 -5.40
CA TYR A 46 -8.90 -6.74 -3.97
C TYR A 46 -8.09 -5.50 -3.59
N TRP A 47 -7.03 -5.20 -4.37
CA TRP A 47 -6.16 -4.05 -4.14
C TRP A 47 -6.83 -2.70 -4.40
N SER A 48 -7.71 -2.61 -5.38
CA SER A 48 -8.39 -1.37 -5.77
C SER A 48 -9.48 -0.93 -4.80
N HIS A 49 -9.75 -1.72 -3.76
CA HIS A 49 -10.65 -1.40 -2.65
C HIS A 49 -9.82 -1.19 -1.37
N PRO A 50 -9.36 0.05 -1.09
CA PRO A 50 -8.51 0.31 0.08
C PRO A 50 -9.16 -0.08 1.41
N GLU A 51 -10.47 -0.24 1.46
CA GLU A 51 -11.22 -0.73 2.61
C GLU A 51 -10.83 -2.15 3.03
N ASN A 52 -10.19 -2.93 2.13
CA ASN A 52 -9.68 -4.26 2.41
C ASN A 52 -8.34 -4.24 3.16
N PHE A 53 -7.61 -3.12 3.15
CA PHE A 53 -6.24 -3.05 3.69
C PHE A 53 -6.14 -3.38 5.18
N PRO A 54 -7.12 -3.04 6.03
CA PRO A 54 -7.11 -3.49 7.43
C PRO A 54 -7.08 -5.01 7.62
N GLU A 55 -7.45 -5.77 6.60
CA GLU A 55 -7.50 -7.24 6.67
C GLU A 55 -6.10 -7.87 6.63
N PHE A 56 -5.10 -7.16 6.09
CA PHE A 56 -3.73 -7.67 5.99
C PHE A 56 -2.65 -6.72 6.51
N MET A 57 -2.92 -5.43 6.63
CA MET A 57 -1.98 -4.46 7.18
C MET A 57 -2.16 -4.34 8.69
N SER A 58 -1.14 -4.75 9.45
CA SER A 58 -1.22 -4.89 10.92
C SER A 58 -1.52 -3.59 11.66
N HIS A 59 -1.08 -2.45 11.14
CA HIS A 59 -1.27 -1.15 11.79
C HIS A 59 -2.46 -0.35 11.25
N VAL A 60 -3.08 -0.78 10.14
CA VAL A 60 -4.24 -0.10 9.56
C VAL A 60 -5.51 -0.57 10.27
N LEU A 61 -6.12 0.32 11.05
CA LEU A 61 -7.32 0.03 11.82
C LEU A 61 -8.60 0.15 10.99
N GLU A 62 -8.62 1.14 10.09
CA GLU A 62 -9.78 1.42 9.26
C GLU A 62 -9.36 2.18 8.01
N VAL A 63 -9.96 1.83 6.89
CA VAL A 63 -9.98 2.69 5.69
C VAL A 63 -11.42 2.91 5.29
N ARG A 64 -11.83 4.17 5.21
CA ARG A 64 -13.20 4.54 4.88
C ARG A 64 -13.24 5.43 3.64
N ARG A 65 -14.07 5.07 2.69
CA ARG A 65 -14.37 5.92 1.54
C ARG A 65 -15.16 7.15 1.99
N ILE A 66 -14.65 8.33 1.69
CA ILE A 66 -15.25 9.62 2.05
C ILE A 66 -15.63 10.46 0.83
N GLY A 67 -15.36 9.96 -0.38
CA GLY A 67 -15.69 10.60 -1.64
C GLY A 67 -15.26 9.74 -2.82
N ASP A 68 -15.44 10.25 -4.03
CA ASP A 68 -15.00 9.53 -5.23
C ASP A 68 -13.47 9.47 -5.31
N GLY A 69 -12.93 8.24 -5.26
CA GLY A 69 -11.50 7.98 -5.17
C GLY A 69 -10.82 8.58 -3.94
N LEU A 70 -11.56 9.00 -2.92
CA LEU A 70 -11.05 9.65 -1.72
C LEU A 70 -11.31 8.79 -0.48
N TYR A 71 -10.26 8.52 0.28
CA TYR A 71 -10.28 7.60 1.41
C TYR A 71 -9.65 8.21 2.64
N ARG A 72 -10.27 7.98 3.80
CA ARG A 72 -9.71 8.30 5.12
C ARG A 72 -9.07 7.06 5.72
N TRP A 73 -7.81 7.17 6.03
CA TRP A 73 -7.02 6.15 6.68
C TRP A 73 -6.91 6.42 8.17
N THR A 74 -7.09 5.40 8.97
CA THR A 74 -6.86 5.43 10.42
C THR A 74 -5.84 4.34 10.74
N VAL A 75 -4.70 4.73 11.28
CA VAL A 75 -3.60 3.83 11.66
C VAL A 75 -3.41 3.89 13.16
N GLY A 76 -3.27 2.71 13.78
CA GLY A 76 -3.05 2.55 15.20
C GLY A 76 -1.58 2.46 15.54
N GLY A 77 -1.19 2.95 16.71
CA GLY A 77 0.15 2.89 17.21
C GLY A 77 0.27 2.58 18.69
N PRO A 78 1.51 2.66 19.21
CA PRO A 78 1.76 2.36 20.61
C PRO A 78 0.90 3.21 21.54
N ALA A 79 0.59 2.66 22.70
CA ALA A 79 -0.23 3.32 23.73
C ALA A 79 -1.63 3.79 23.27
N GLY A 80 -2.19 3.15 22.21
CA GLY A 80 -3.52 3.50 21.68
C GLY A 80 -3.54 4.76 20.81
N LEU A 81 -2.39 5.26 20.39
CA LEU A 81 -2.32 6.38 19.46
C LEU A 81 -3.05 6.05 18.16
N ARG A 82 -3.81 7.01 17.64
CA ARG A 82 -4.46 6.91 16.33
C ARG A 82 -4.05 8.09 15.48
N VAL A 83 -3.61 7.80 14.26
CA VAL A 83 -3.24 8.82 13.27
C VAL A 83 -4.19 8.69 12.09
N GLN A 84 -4.73 9.82 11.63
CA GLN A 84 -5.63 9.85 10.48
C GLN A 84 -5.13 10.80 9.41
N TRP A 85 -5.31 10.41 8.17
CA TRP A 85 -5.09 11.28 7.01
C TRP A 85 -6.00 10.89 5.86
N ASP A 86 -6.17 11.80 4.93
CA ASP A 86 -6.93 11.57 3.72
C ASP A 86 -5.97 11.37 2.54
N ALA A 87 -6.28 10.38 1.71
CA ALA A 87 -5.54 10.07 0.50
C ALA A 87 -6.49 9.85 -0.69
N ARG A 88 -6.01 10.18 -1.87
CA ARG A 88 -6.76 10.04 -3.11
C ARG A 88 -6.10 9.04 -4.04
N ILE A 89 -6.90 8.21 -4.69
CA ILE A 89 -6.48 7.48 -5.89
C ILE A 89 -6.34 8.51 -7.01
N THR A 90 -5.14 8.63 -7.59
CA THR A 90 -4.81 9.62 -8.61
C THR A 90 -4.78 9.04 -10.01
N ASP A 91 -4.68 7.71 -10.11
CA ASP A 91 -4.68 6.98 -11.38
C ASP A 91 -5.18 5.56 -11.15
N LEU A 92 -6.00 5.05 -12.07
CA LEU A 92 -6.57 3.72 -12.02
C LEU A 92 -6.71 3.19 -13.45
N ASP A 93 -5.82 2.28 -13.85
CA ASP A 93 -5.88 1.52 -15.11
C ASP A 93 -6.16 0.06 -14.76
N PHE A 94 -7.33 -0.43 -15.15
CA PHE A 94 -7.86 -1.73 -14.77
C PHE A 94 -6.87 -2.87 -15.09
N ASN A 95 -6.59 -3.72 -14.10
CA ASN A 95 -5.66 -4.84 -14.13
C ASN A 95 -4.19 -4.49 -14.42
N LYS A 96 -3.83 -3.19 -14.40
CA LYS A 96 -2.47 -2.76 -14.75
C LYS A 96 -1.83 -1.85 -13.71
N ARG A 97 -2.58 -0.85 -13.22
CA ARG A 97 -1.96 0.19 -12.42
C ARG A 97 -2.95 0.86 -11.49
N LEU A 98 -2.47 1.16 -10.28
CA LEU A 98 -3.15 2.02 -9.32
C LEU A 98 -2.12 2.98 -8.73
N ALA A 99 -2.43 4.28 -8.68
CA ALA A 99 -1.59 5.27 -8.03
C ALA A 99 -2.41 6.06 -7.01
N TRP A 100 -1.75 6.50 -5.93
CA TRP A 100 -2.38 7.25 -4.85
C TRP A 100 -1.46 8.34 -4.29
N LYS A 101 -2.06 9.30 -3.61
CA LYS A 101 -1.35 10.37 -2.92
C LYS A 101 -2.16 10.87 -1.73
N SER A 102 -1.48 11.17 -0.63
CA SER A 102 -2.06 11.91 0.49
C SER A 102 -2.48 13.32 0.06
N LEU A 103 -3.56 13.84 0.63
CA LEU A 103 -3.98 15.21 0.38
C LEU A 103 -2.96 16.22 0.95
N PRO A 104 -2.90 17.45 0.39
CA PRO A 104 -2.08 18.51 0.96
C PRO A 104 -2.44 18.78 2.43
N GLY A 105 -1.42 18.91 3.28
CA GLY A 105 -1.61 19.11 4.71
C GLY A 105 -1.87 17.83 5.52
N ALA A 106 -1.85 16.66 4.89
CA ALA A 106 -1.93 15.40 5.60
C ALA A 106 -0.77 15.25 6.60
N VAL A 107 -1.08 14.71 7.79
CA VAL A 107 -0.09 14.41 8.83
C VAL A 107 0.98 13.45 8.32
N VAL A 108 0.56 12.50 7.48
CA VAL A 108 1.43 11.53 6.81
C VAL A 108 1.44 11.83 5.32
N GLY A 109 2.58 12.31 4.82
CA GLY A 109 2.78 12.52 3.39
C GLY A 109 3.20 11.22 2.72
N GLN A 110 2.36 10.69 1.83
CA GLN A 110 2.72 9.51 1.03
C GLN A 110 2.24 9.64 -0.41
N THR A 111 3.00 9.03 -1.30
CA THR A 111 2.61 8.83 -2.69
C THR A 111 3.11 7.47 -3.13
N GLY A 112 2.36 6.80 -3.96
CA GLY A 112 2.76 5.49 -4.44
C GLY A 112 2.07 5.08 -5.73
N VAL A 113 2.61 4.03 -6.30
CA VAL A 113 2.07 3.35 -7.47
C VAL A 113 2.26 1.85 -7.30
N THR A 114 1.24 1.11 -7.64
CA THR A 114 1.28 -0.34 -7.80
C THR A 114 1.06 -0.69 -9.26
N GLN A 115 1.89 -1.56 -9.80
CA GLN A 115 1.74 -2.13 -11.14
C GLN A 115 1.44 -3.61 -11.02
N PHE A 116 0.57 -4.10 -11.90
CA PHE A 116 0.12 -5.48 -11.94
C PHE A 116 0.47 -6.07 -13.29
N SER A 117 0.92 -7.32 -13.29
CA SER A 117 1.25 -8.07 -14.51
C SER A 117 0.75 -9.51 -14.38
N SER A 118 0.09 -10.01 -15.43
CA SER A 118 -0.27 -11.42 -15.51
C SER A 118 0.92 -12.24 -15.98
N ASN A 119 1.27 -13.27 -15.22
CA ASN A 119 2.33 -14.21 -15.57
C ASN A 119 1.78 -15.35 -16.44
N SER A 120 2.68 -16.06 -17.14
CA SER A 120 2.29 -17.16 -18.04
C SER A 120 1.71 -18.38 -17.32
N ASP A 121 1.96 -18.51 -16.03
CA ASP A 121 1.42 -19.58 -15.15
C ASP A 121 0.06 -19.23 -14.53
N GLY A 122 -0.50 -18.05 -14.86
CA GLY A 122 -1.78 -17.56 -14.35
C GLY A 122 -1.67 -16.76 -13.04
N SER A 123 -0.48 -16.71 -12.44
CA SER A 123 -0.22 -15.87 -11.26
C SER A 123 -0.11 -14.38 -11.62
N THR A 124 -0.14 -13.53 -10.61
CA THR A 124 -0.02 -12.07 -10.75
C THR A 124 1.26 -11.55 -10.12
N GLY A 125 2.07 -10.85 -10.91
CA GLY A 125 3.18 -10.03 -10.41
C GLY A 125 2.66 -8.67 -9.95
N ILE A 126 3.11 -8.23 -8.78
CA ILE A 126 2.78 -6.94 -8.17
C ILE A 126 4.07 -6.19 -7.88
N ASP A 127 4.23 -5.00 -8.46
CA ASP A 127 5.34 -4.10 -8.18
C ASP A 127 4.81 -2.86 -7.46
N VAL A 128 5.24 -2.67 -6.21
CA VAL A 128 4.86 -1.54 -5.36
C VAL A 128 6.02 -0.57 -5.25
N LYS A 129 5.79 0.69 -5.57
CA LYS A 129 6.72 1.79 -5.32
C LYS A 129 6.01 2.86 -4.52
N MET A 130 6.55 3.18 -3.36
CA MET A 130 5.97 4.17 -2.47
C MET A 130 7.06 5.07 -1.90
N SER A 131 6.78 6.36 -1.82
CA SER A 131 7.55 7.33 -1.05
C SER A 131 6.72 7.79 0.14
N TYR A 132 7.32 7.74 1.30
CA TYR A 132 6.73 8.09 2.57
C TYR A 132 7.55 9.19 3.25
N ASN A 133 6.88 10.27 3.65
CA ASN A 133 7.48 11.40 4.37
C ASN A 133 6.92 11.43 5.79
N PRO A 134 7.69 10.99 6.79
CA PRO A 134 7.27 11.10 8.18
C PRO A 134 7.17 12.57 8.59
N PRO A 135 6.20 12.96 9.42
CA PRO A 135 6.14 14.29 9.97
C PRO A 135 7.35 14.57 10.86
N ALA A 136 7.75 15.84 10.95
CA ALA A 136 8.88 16.25 11.79
C ALA A 136 8.51 16.28 13.29
N GLY A 137 9.54 16.17 14.16
CA GLY A 137 9.41 16.36 15.61
C GLY A 137 8.90 15.14 16.37
N VAL A 138 8.30 15.37 17.54
CA VAL A 138 7.80 14.31 18.45
C VAL A 138 6.79 13.41 17.75
N LEU A 139 5.94 13.98 16.90
CA LEU A 139 4.97 13.20 16.12
C LEU A 139 5.68 12.28 15.12
N GLY A 140 6.81 12.70 14.54
CA GLY A 140 7.63 11.87 13.66
C GLY A 140 8.23 10.66 14.36
N HIS A 141 8.68 10.80 15.60
CA HIS A 141 9.14 9.68 16.41
C HIS A 141 8.00 8.70 16.72
N LEU A 142 6.84 9.20 17.10
CA LEU A 142 5.67 8.35 17.38
C LEU A 142 5.21 7.61 16.13
N ILE A 143 5.25 8.25 14.95
CA ILE A 143 4.89 7.60 13.68
C ILE A 143 5.98 6.62 13.24
N ALA A 144 7.27 6.90 13.48
CA ALA A 144 8.34 5.94 13.24
C ALA A 144 8.19 4.67 14.12
N GLU A 145 7.69 4.82 15.35
CA GLU A 145 7.33 3.69 16.20
C GLU A 145 6.06 2.95 15.70
N LEU A 146 5.14 3.67 15.02
CA LEU A 146 3.94 3.10 14.40
C LEU A 146 4.24 2.16 13.24
N PHE A 147 5.16 2.57 12.38
CA PHE A 147 5.56 1.80 11.19
C PHE A 147 6.72 0.83 11.49
N GLY A 148 7.00 0.58 12.77
CA GLY A 148 8.13 -0.24 13.18
C GLY A 148 9.48 0.45 12.93
N MET A 149 10.55 -0.17 13.40
CA MET A 149 11.92 0.33 13.19
C MET A 149 12.37 0.16 11.73
N ASP A 150 11.69 -0.67 10.94
CA ASP A 150 11.98 -0.91 9.52
C ASP A 150 10.69 -0.92 8.68
N PRO A 151 10.30 0.24 8.08
CA PRO A 151 9.13 0.32 7.21
C PRO A 151 9.18 -0.60 5.98
N LYS A 152 10.39 -1.02 5.58
CA LYS A 152 10.56 -1.94 4.44
C LYS A 152 10.23 -3.37 4.83
N GLN A 153 10.61 -3.78 6.04
CA GLN A 153 10.26 -5.08 6.59
C GLN A 153 8.75 -5.17 6.85
N GLU A 154 8.15 -4.12 7.42
CA GLU A 154 6.71 -4.08 7.65
C GLU A 154 5.91 -4.22 6.34
N MET A 155 6.36 -3.56 5.27
CA MET A 155 5.75 -3.73 3.95
C MET A 155 5.88 -5.16 3.43
N ASP A 156 7.01 -5.83 3.65
CA ASP A 156 7.18 -7.24 3.26
C ASP A 156 6.20 -8.14 4.00
N ASP A 157 6.06 -7.94 5.31
CA ASP A 157 5.17 -8.72 6.16
C ASP A 157 3.70 -8.49 5.77
N ASP A 158 3.29 -7.24 5.50
CA ASP A 158 1.95 -6.91 5.03
C ASP A 158 1.64 -7.53 3.65
N LEU A 159 2.58 -7.46 2.72
CA LEU A 159 2.42 -8.08 1.40
C LEU A 159 2.33 -9.61 1.48
N MET A 160 3.10 -10.23 2.37
CA MET A 160 3.02 -11.67 2.59
C MET A 160 1.69 -12.08 3.23
N ARG A 161 1.15 -11.28 4.15
CA ARG A 161 -0.19 -11.48 4.72
C ARG A 161 -1.28 -11.38 3.65
N MET A 162 -1.22 -10.34 2.81
CA MET A 162 -2.13 -10.17 1.67
C MET A 162 -2.07 -11.37 0.72
N LYS A 163 -0.86 -11.77 0.32
CA LYS A 163 -0.64 -12.95 -0.54
C LYS A 163 -1.30 -14.19 0.07
N SER A 164 -1.01 -14.49 1.31
CA SER A 164 -1.59 -15.64 2.02
C SER A 164 -3.11 -15.59 2.05
N PHE A 165 -3.69 -14.42 2.30
CA PHE A 165 -5.14 -14.23 2.32
C PHE A 165 -5.76 -14.47 0.92
N ILE A 166 -5.22 -13.87 -0.14
CA ILE A 166 -5.75 -14.05 -1.50
C ILE A 166 -5.65 -15.50 -1.94
N GLU A 167 -4.53 -16.18 -1.67
CA GLU A 167 -4.29 -17.55 -2.10
C GLU A 167 -5.06 -18.61 -1.31
N THR A 168 -5.37 -18.35 -0.04
CA THR A 168 -5.97 -19.36 0.87
C THR A 168 -7.36 -19.02 1.37
N GLY A 169 -7.77 -17.76 1.29
CA GLY A 169 -8.99 -17.25 1.90
C GLY A 169 -8.96 -17.20 3.43
N VAL A 170 -7.79 -17.42 4.05
CA VAL A 170 -7.63 -17.43 5.50
C VAL A 170 -7.02 -16.13 5.99
N TYR A 171 -7.71 -15.44 6.90
CA TYR A 171 -7.17 -14.22 7.52
C TYR A 171 -5.93 -14.54 8.35
N PRO A 172 -4.84 -13.75 8.21
CA PRO A 172 -3.66 -13.88 9.06
C PRO A 172 -4.03 -13.66 10.53
N HIS A 173 -3.50 -14.50 11.44
CA HIS A 173 -3.80 -14.44 12.86
C HIS A 173 -3.32 -13.16 13.56
N ASP A 174 -2.39 -12.43 12.96
CA ASP A 174 -1.78 -11.18 13.44
C ASP A 174 -2.30 -9.92 12.74
N ALA A 175 -3.27 -10.07 11.82
CA ALA A 175 -4.01 -8.92 11.31
C ALA A 175 -4.67 -8.21 12.48
N ALA A 176 -4.66 -6.88 12.51
CA ALA A 176 -5.21 -6.08 13.60
C ALA A 176 -6.61 -6.58 13.94
N GLN A 177 -6.75 -7.23 15.10
CA GLN A 177 -8.03 -7.77 15.52
C GLN A 177 -9.00 -6.60 15.71
N HIS A 178 -9.94 -6.47 14.79
CA HIS A 178 -11.08 -5.60 14.99
C HIS A 178 -11.90 -6.15 16.15
N VAL A 179 -11.61 -5.67 17.34
CA VAL A 179 -12.49 -5.85 18.50
C VAL A 179 -13.75 -5.03 18.23
N GLY A 180 -14.72 -5.67 17.62
CA GLY A 180 -16.06 -5.09 17.53
C GLY A 180 -16.74 -5.23 16.18
N ALA A 181 -17.17 -6.42 15.82
CA ALA A 181 -18.47 -6.70 15.20
C ALA A 181 -18.63 -8.21 15.00
N MET A 182 -19.05 -8.92 16.03
CA MET A 182 -19.77 -10.18 15.82
C MET A 182 -21.03 -9.85 15.02
N LYS A 183 -21.00 -10.09 13.71
CA LYS A 183 -22.24 -10.28 12.96
C LYS A 183 -22.81 -11.63 13.41
N THR A 184 -23.78 -11.56 14.30
CA THR A 184 -24.68 -12.69 14.62
C THR A 184 -25.27 -13.19 13.31
N PRO A 185 -25.14 -14.48 12.94
CA PRO A 185 -25.87 -15.01 11.80
C PRO A 185 -27.35 -14.97 12.15
N ALA A 186 -28.14 -14.33 11.29
CA ALA A 186 -29.60 -14.39 11.36
C ALA A 186 -30.01 -15.85 11.14
N MET A 187 -30.48 -16.49 12.20
CA MET A 187 -31.24 -17.74 12.12
C MET A 187 -32.64 -17.39 11.62
N SER A 188 -32.99 -17.90 10.46
CA SER A 188 -34.35 -18.39 10.13
C SER A 188 -34.34 -19.06 8.77
#